data_56ae87186a076c20d63bac70fd95ded3
#
_entry.id   56ae87186a076c20d63bac70fd95ded3
#
_cell.length_a   1.000
_cell.length_b   1.000
_cell.length_c   1.000
_cell.angle_alpha   90.00
_cell.angle_beta   90.00
_cell.angle_gamma   90.00
#
_symmetry.space_group_name_H-M   'P 1'
#
loop_
_entity.id
_entity.type
_entity.pdbx_description
1 polymer ?
#
loop_
_entity_poly.entity_id
_entity_poly.type
_entity_poly.pdbx_seq_one_letter_code
_entity_poly.pdbx_strand_id
1 'polypeptide(L)'
;MRIIRLLEATRFGAGPVNSPGSRLRWARENAGYATATDAARAFNWPVSTYLGHENGDRIPSRDKAKRYAQAFKVRWEWILEGEGSPRTDAPATIPVVGYVGAGSEINPVDDHMQGSGLDETEAPPGTPISAVSVLVRGDSMYPRYFDGERLFYVRDDRPTEDLIGRECVVQLTDGRLFVKILRRGTRPHHFHLESWNAPIMEDQAVEWAAPVKWRG
;
A
#
# COMPACT_ATOMS: atom_id res chain seq x y z
N MET A 1 -34.51 -16.36 -2.35
CA MET A 1 -33.93 -16.15 -3.68
C MET A 1 -33.39 -14.72 -3.77
N ARG A 2 -32.21 -14.46 -3.17
CA ARG A 2 -31.50 -13.17 -3.18
C ARG A 2 -30.03 -13.40 -2.82
N ILE A 3 -29.36 -14.22 -3.60
CA ILE A 3 -27.91 -14.38 -3.60
C ILE A 3 -27.51 -14.21 -5.06
N ILE A 4 -27.01 -13.08 -5.45
CA ILE A 4 -26.17 -12.77 -6.63
C ILE A 4 -26.13 -11.24 -6.70
N ARG A 5 -25.19 -10.62 -5.99
CA ARG A 5 -24.67 -9.26 -6.25
C ARG A 5 -23.44 -8.97 -5.39
N LEU A 6 -22.49 -9.90 -5.38
CA LEU A 6 -21.21 -9.71 -4.69
C LEU A 6 -20.00 -9.97 -5.61
N LEU A 7 -20.17 -9.91 -6.92
CA LEU A 7 -19.11 -10.26 -7.90
C LEU A 7 -18.92 -9.22 -9.02
N GLU A 8 -19.22 -7.95 -8.79
CA GLU A 8 -18.97 -6.90 -9.79
C GLU A 8 -18.10 -5.72 -9.27
N ALA A 9 -17.31 -5.91 -8.22
CA ALA A 9 -16.41 -4.88 -7.71
C ALA A 9 -15.03 -4.86 -8.40
N THR A 10 -14.84 -5.59 -9.50
CA THR A 10 -13.53 -5.76 -10.17
C THR A 10 -13.53 -5.25 -11.61
N ARG A 11 -14.16 -4.11 -11.89
CA ARG A 11 -14.12 -3.50 -13.23
C ARG A 11 -14.04 -1.99 -13.23
N PHE A 12 -13.07 -1.40 -12.50
CA PHE A 12 -12.64 -0.04 -12.84
C PHE A 12 -11.15 0.04 -12.56
N GLY A 13 -10.37 0.36 -13.60
CA GLY A 13 -8.94 0.56 -13.55
C GLY A 13 -8.57 1.58 -12.47
N ALA A 14 -8.18 1.11 -11.32
CA ALA A 14 -7.58 1.91 -10.28
C ALA A 14 -6.14 2.22 -10.72
N GLY A 15 -5.98 3.33 -11.43
CA GLY A 15 -4.71 4.03 -11.37
C GLY A 15 -4.41 4.34 -9.89
N PRO A 16 -3.14 4.49 -9.49
CA PRO A 16 -2.76 4.62 -8.10
C PRO A 16 -3.54 5.78 -7.45
N VAL A 17 -4.22 5.48 -6.32
CA VAL A 17 -5.04 6.44 -5.54
C VAL A 17 -4.10 7.36 -4.74
N ASN A 18 -3.13 7.99 -5.43
CA ASN A 18 -1.99 8.67 -4.83
C ASN A 18 -2.20 10.19 -4.69
N SER A 19 -3.28 10.74 -5.24
CA SER A 19 -3.58 12.17 -5.13
C SER A 19 -4.92 12.43 -4.47
N PRO A 20 -5.14 13.61 -3.87
CA PRO A 20 -6.44 14.01 -3.33
C PRO A 20 -7.57 13.88 -4.35
N GLY A 21 -7.32 14.21 -5.61
CA GLY A 21 -8.31 14.11 -6.69
C GLY A 21 -8.67 12.67 -7.03
N SER A 22 -7.68 11.76 -7.14
CA SER A 22 -7.94 10.35 -7.39
C SER A 22 -8.67 9.68 -6.22
N ARG A 23 -8.36 10.06 -4.98
CA ARG A 23 -9.10 9.59 -3.79
C ARG A 23 -10.53 10.12 -3.77
N LEU A 24 -10.74 11.36 -4.16
CA LEU A 24 -12.08 11.95 -4.26
C LEU A 24 -12.92 11.24 -5.33
N ARG A 25 -12.34 10.92 -6.49
CA ARG A 25 -12.97 10.12 -7.54
C ARG A 25 -13.35 8.74 -7.03
N TRP A 26 -12.45 8.05 -6.38
CA TRP A 26 -12.70 6.76 -5.77
C TRP A 26 -13.86 6.83 -4.77
N ALA A 27 -13.89 7.83 -3.89
CA ALA A 27 -14.96 8.02 -2.91
C ALA A 27 -16.33 8.21 -3.58
N ARG A 28 -16.38 9.01 -4.65
CA ARG A 28 -17.57 9.23 -5.44
C ARG A 28 -18.11 7.94 -6.07
N GLU A 29 -17.23 7.19 -6.73
CA GLU A 29 -17.59 5.94 -7.41
C GLU A 29 -18.09 4.89 -6.43
N ASN A 30 -17.45 4.76 -5.28
CA ASN A 30 -17.89 3.86 -4.20
C ASN A 30 -19.17 4.33 -3.50
N ALA A 31 -19.51 5.61 -3.59
CA ALA A 31 -20.80 6.13 -3.15
C ALA A 31 -21.93 5.95 -4.20
N GLY A 32 -21.62 5.35 -5.37
CA GLY A 32 -22.59 5.02 -6.41
C GLY A 32 -22.83 6.10 -7.45
N TYR A 33 -22.03 7.16 -7.49
CA TYR A 33 -22.16 8.23 -8.48
C TYR A 33 -21.25 7.97 -9.69
N ALA A 34 -21.83 7.69 -10.84
CA ALA A 34 -21.08 7.36 -12.06
C ALA A 34 -20.21 8.53 -12.55
N THR A 35 -20.71 9.78 -12.48
CA THR A 35 -19.97 10.97 -12.93
C THR A 35 -19.79 12.00 -11.82
N ALA A 36 -18.74 12.81 -11.96
CA ALA A 36 -18.49 13.95 -11.06
C ALA A 36 -19.64 14.97 -11.10
N THR A 37 -20.25 15.14 -12.27
CA THR A 37 -21.40 16.04 -12.48
C THR A 37 -22.61 15.56 -11.69
N ASP A 38 -22.90 14.26 -11.71
CA ASP A 38 -24.03 13.69 -10.97
C ASP A 38 -23.87 13.87 -9.47
N ALA A 39 -22.68 13.60 -8.94
CA ALA A 39 -22.38 13.81 -7.54
C ALA A 39 -22.50 15.30 -7.16
N ALA A 40 -21.90 16.19 -7.96
CA ALA A 40 -21.98 17.63 -7.67
C ALA A 40 -23.42 18.14 -7.65
N ARG A 41 -24.28 17.69 -8.57
CA ARG A 41 -25.70 18.04 -8.61
C ARG A 41 -26.48 17.45 -7.44
N ALA A 42 -26.24 16.19 -7.09
CA ALA A 42 -26.92 15.52 -5.99
C ALA A 42 -26.70 16.22 -4.64
N PHE A 43 -25.50 16.79 -4.44
CA PHE A 43 -25.13 17.50 -3.21
C PHE A 43 -25.16 19.04 -3.33
N ASN A 44 -25.69 19.55 -4.45
CA ASN A 44 -25.77 20.98 -4.73
C ASN A 44 -24.42 21.71 -4.64
N TRP A 45 -23.36 21.08 -5.16
CA TRP A 45 -22.02 21.70 -5.26
C TRP A 45 -21.84 22.37 -6.62
N PRO A 46 -21.03 23.46 -6.70
CA PRO A 46 -20.64 24.01 -7.99
C PRO A 46 -19.86 22.99 -8.80
N VAL A 47 -20.42 22.56 -9.95
CA VAL A 47 -19.88 21.46 -10.78
C VAL A 47 -18.43 21.72 -11.18
N SER A 48 -18.10 22.92 -11.65
CA SER A 48 -16.74 23.28 -12.06
C SER A 48 -15.72 23.21 -10.92
N THR A 49 -16.13 23.55 -9.71
CA THR A 49 -15.27 23.47 -8.52
C THR A 49 -15.01 22.03 -8.13
N TYR A 50 -16.04 21.19 -8.11
CA TYR A 50 -15.90 19.78 -7.79
C TYR A 50 -15.06 19.04 -8.82
N LEU A 51 -15.32 19.27 -10.12
CA LEU A 51 -14.51 18.72 -11.21
C LEU A 51 -13.04 19.11 -11.11
N GLY A 52 -12.73 20.37 -10.82
CA GLY A 52 -11.34 20.82 -10.65
C GLY A 52 -10.63 20.15 -9.48
N HIS A 53 -11.36 19.77 -8.40
CA HIS A 53 -10.79 19.00 -7.31
C HIS A 53 -10.57 17.52 -7.70
N GLU A 54 -11.52 16.91 -8.40
CA GLU A 54 -11.43 15.50 -8.79
C GLU A 54 -10.37 15.27 -9.88
N ASN A 55 -10.19 16.23 -10.79
CA ASN A 55 -9.17 16.18 -11.83
C ASN A 55 -7.75 16.50 -11.33
N GLY A 56 -7.65 17.03 -10.09
CA GLY A 56 -6.36 17.42 -9.50
C GLY A 56 -5.89 18.81 -9.90
N ASP A 57 -6.70 19.62 -10.61
CA ASP A 57 -6.39 21.02 -10.97
C ASP A 57 -6.23 21.89 -9.72
N ARG A 58 -6.92 21.53 -8.64
CA ARG A 58 -6.87 22.20 -7.34
C ARG A 58 -7.01 21.18 -6.21
N ILE A 59 -6.28 21.38 -5.12
CA ILE A 59 -6.48 20.63 -3.89
C ILE A 59 -7.69 21.21 -3.15
N PRO A 60 -8.67 20.40 -2.72
CA PRO A 60 -9.78 20.89 -1.92
C PRO A 60 -9.29 21.43 -0.57
N SER A 61 -9.86 22.55 -0.13
CA SER A 61 -9.61 23.02 1.23
C SER A 61 -10.16 22.01 2.25
N ARG A 62 -9.65 22.07 3.50
CA ARG A 62 -10.09 21.19 4.58
C ARG A 62 -11.62 21.17 4.76
N ASP A 63 -12.27 22.33 4.66
CA ASP A 63 -13.72 22.43 4.80
C ASP A 63 -14.46 21.78 3.63
N LYS A 64 -13.94 21.89 2.41
CA LYS A 64 -14.50 21.22 1.25
C LYS A 64 -14.27 19.71 1.34
N ALA A 65 -13.09 19.28 1.75
CA ALA A 65 -12.80 17.85 1.97
C ALA A 65 -13.73 17.24 3.02
N LYS A 66 -14.02 17.94 4.13
CA LYS A 66 -15.00 17.50 5.13
C LYS A 66 -16.42 17.34 4.56
N ARG A 67 -16.85 18.27 3.71
CA ARG A 67 -18.18 18.19 3.04
C ARG A 67 -18.25 16.99 2.10
N TYR A 68 -17.21 16.76 1.32
CA TYR A 68 -17.11 15.59 0.41
C TYR A 68 -17.06 14.29 1.20
N ALA A 69 -16.26 14.25 2.26
CA ALA A 69 -16.13 13.11 3.14
C ALA A 69 -17.47 12.71 3.78
N GLN A 70 -18.22 13.68 4.28
CA GLN A 70 -19.55 13.45 4.85
C GLN A 70 -20.53 12.89 3.80
N ALA A 71 -20.50 13.44 2.59
CA ALA A 71 -21.40 13.03 1.51
C ALA A 71 -21.10 11.59 1.03
N PHE A 72 -19.82 11.24 0.92
CA PHE A 72 -19.39 9.93 0.42
C PHE A 72 -19.10 8.92 1.54
N LYS A 73 -19.33 9.29 2.82
CA LYS A 73 -19.09 8.43 4.00
C LYS A 73 -17.65 7.93 4.08
N VAL A 74 -16.71 8.82 3.87
CA VAL A 74 -15.27 8.57 3.99
C VAL A 74 -14.63 9.57 4.96
N ARG A 75 -13.39 9.34 5.34
CA ARG A 75 -12.62 10.27 6.18
C ARG A 75 -12.05 11.40 5.33
N TRP A 76 -12.11 12.65 5.83
CA TRP A 76 -11.58 13.80 5.10
C TRP A 76 -10.04 13.81 5.11
N GLU A 77 -9.41 13.29 6.18
CA GLU A 77 -7.97 13.07 6.28
C GLU A 77 -7.49 12.17 5.17
N TRP A 78 -8.23 11.07 4.94
CA TRP A 78 -7.93 10.17 3.85
C TRP A 78 -8.03 10.85 2.48
N ILE A 79 -9.02 11.72 2.26
CA ILE A 79 -9.12 12.46 0.98
C ILE A 79 -7.88 13.34 0.77
N LEU A 80 -7.43 14.09 1.77
CA LEU A 80 -6.35 15.06 1.62
C LEU A 80 -4.96 14.43 1.71
N GLU A 81 -4.74 13.56 2.68
CA GLU A 81 -3.42 13.09 3.10
C GLU A 81 -3.17 11.63 2.68
N GLY A 82 -4.25 10.86 2.44
CA GLY A 82 -4.16 9.44 2.11
C GLY A 82 -3.88 8.55 3.31
N GLU A 83 -4.00 9.10 4.52
CA GLU A 83 -3.72 8.37 5.75
C GLU A 83 -4.91 7.56 6.24
N GLY A 84 -4.67 6.30 6.57
CA GLY A 84 -5.67 5.38 7.14
C GLY A 84 -6.70 4.86 6.13
N SER A 85 -7.74 4.19 6.68
CA SER A 85 -8.86 3.69 5.89
C SER A 85 -9.72 4.83 5.34
N PRO A 86 -10.27 4.73 4.12
CA PRO A 86 -11.28 5.66 3.62
C PRO A 86 -12.54 5.69 4.50
N ARG A 87 -12.92 4.59 5.15
CA ARG A 87 -14.13 4.50 5.98
C ARG A 87 -13.81 4.53 7.46
N THR A 88 -14.68 5.15 8.23
CA THR A 88 -14.50 5.34 9.69
C THR A 88 -14.73 4.04 10.48
N ASP A 89 -15.47 3.10 9.92
CA ASP A 89 -16.05 1.93 10.59
C ASP A 89 -15.57 0.58 10.01
N ALA A 90 -14.78 0.60 8.96
CA ALA A 90 -14.16 -0.62 8.43
C ALA A 90 -12.64 -0.57 8.68
N PRO A 91 -12.04 -1.64 9.23
CA PRO A 91 -10.60 -1.75 9.23
C PRO A 91 -10.10 -1.69 7.79
N ALA A 92 -9.03 -0.95 7.54
CA ALA A 92 -8.39 -0.97 6.23
C ALA A 92 -7.89 -2.37 5.98
N THR A 93 -8.31 -3.00 4.88
CA THR A 93 -7.70 -4.25 4.43
C THR A 93 -6.56 -3.93 3.47
N ILE A 94 -5.45 -4.65 3.63
CA ILE A 94 -4.24 -4.50 2.82
C ILE A 94 -3.90 -5.86 2.21
N PRO A 95 -3.57 -5.90 0.91
CA PRO A 95 -3.20 -7.14 0.26
C PRO A 95 -1.90 -7.71 0.84
N VAL A 96 -1.88 -9.03 1.08
CA VAL A 96 -0.67 -9.80 1.36
C VAL A 96 -0.08 -10.19 0.01
N VAL A 97 0.99 -9.52 -0.39
CA VAL A 97 1.57 -9.66 -1.74
C VAL A 97 2.62 -10.75 -1.85
N GLY A 98 2.95 -11.44 -0.77
CA GLY A 98 3.92 -12.52 -0.79
C GLY A 98 4.45 -12.92 0.58
N TYR A 99 5.43 -13.81 0.52
CA TYR A 99 6.19 -14.26 1.68
C TYR A 99 7.60 -13.67 1.62
N VAL A 100 8.15 -13.32 2.77
CA VAL A 100 9.55 -12.93 2.89
C VAL A 100 10.32 -14.02 3.62
N GLY A 101 11.35 -14.54 2.95
CA GLY A 101 12.13 -15.63 3.50
C GLY A 101 13.14 -15.18 4.54
N ALA A 102 13.34 -16.07 5.48
CA ALA A 102 14.34 -15.97 6.51
C ALA A 102 15.45 -17.01 6.27
N GLY A 103 15.98 -17.10 5.06
CA GLY A 103 17.12 -18.00 4.74
C GLY A 103 16.82 -19.15 3.77
N SER A 104 15.58 -19.40 3.42
CA SER A 104 15.22 -20.35 2.34
C SER A 104 14.64 -19.58 1.16
N GLU A 105 14.97 -20.01 -0.05
CA GLU A 105 14.43 -19.47 -1.29
C GLU A 105 12.90 -19.55 -1.26
N ILE A 106 12.24 -18.41 -1.14
CA ILE A 106 10.81 -18.32 -1.36
C ILE A 106 10.66 -17.57 -2.68
N ASN A 107 10.25 -18.28 -3.71
CA ASN A 107 9.87 -17.69 -4.98
C ASN A 107 8.68 -16.73 -4.75
N PRO A 108 8.66 -15.54 -5.37
CA PRO A 108 7.47 -14.74 -5.42
C PRO A 108 6.34 -15.62 -5.98
N VAL A 109 5.17 -15.52 -5.39
CA VAL A 109 3.99 -16.09 -6.04
C VAL A 109 3.85 -15.40 -7.38
N ASP A 110 3.76 -16.16 -8.44
CA ASP A 110 3.78 -15.78 -9.85
C ASP A 110 3.28 -14.36 -10.13
N ASP A 111 4.09 -13.62 -10.89
CA ASP A 111 3.92 -12.23 -11.34
C ASP A 111 2.64 -11.97 -12.19
N HIS A 112 1.71 -12.92 -12.22
CA HIS A 112 0.48 -12.84 -13.03
C HIS A 112 -0.72 -12.22 -12.32
N MET A 113 -0.57 -11.73 -11.08
CA MET A 113 -1.65 -11.10 -10.35
C MET A 113 -1.23 -9.75 -9.73
N GLN A 114 -0.93 -8.79 -10.54
CA GLN A 114 -1.02 -7.39 -10.11
C GLN A 114 -2.48 -7.10 -9.73
N GLY A 115 -2.78 -7.18 -8.43
CA GLY A 115 -4.08 -6.79 -7.88
C GLY A 115 -4.86 -7.86 -7.12
N SER A 116 -4.44 -9.13 -7.14
CA SER A 116 -5.04 -10.17 -6.28
C SER A 116 -3.95 -10.68 -5.34
N GLY A 117 -3.87 -10.09 -4.14
CA GLY A 117 -3.01 -10.61 -3.07
C GLY A 117 -3.37 -12.06 -2.72
N LEU A 118 -2.43 -12.77 -2.10
CA LEU A 118 -2.67 -14.12 -1.57
C LEU A 118 -3.81 -14.15 -0.56
N ASP A 119 -4.04 -13.03 0.12
CA ASP A 119 -5.06 -12.81 1.14
C ASP A 119 -5.15 -11.30 1.42
N GLU A 120 -6.16 -10.87 2.13
CA GLU A 120 -6.27 -9.54 2.68
C GLU A 120 -6.11 -9.60 4.20
N THR A 121 -5.44 -8.61 4.76
CA THR A 121 -5.26 -8.49 6.21
C THR A 121 -5.68 -7.12 6.70
N GLU A 122 -6.18 -7.04 7.92
CA GLU A 122 -6.45 -5.76 8.57
C GLU A 122 -5.15 -4.98 8.76
N ALA A 123 -5.18 -3.72 8.37
CA ALA A 123 -4.05 -2.82 8.52
C ALA A 123 -4.00 -2.24 9.93
N PRO A 124 -2.81 -2.04 10.50
CA PRO A 124 -2.65 -1.21 11.69
C PRO A 124 -3.23 0.19 11.48
N PRO A 125 -3.76 0.82 12.54
CA PRO A 125 -4.27 2.19 12.47
C PRO A 125 -3.23 3.17 11.89
N GLY A 126 -3.66 4.05 10.98
CA GLY A 126 -2.78 5.02 10.33
C GLY A 126 -1.99 4.50 9.12
N THR A 127 -2.20 3.25 8.72
CA THR A 127 -1.55 2.69 7.53
C THR A 127 -2.13 3.30 6.26
N PRO A 128 -1.30 3.81 5.33
CA PRO A 128 -1.77 4.35 4.05
C PRO A 128 -2.38 3.25 3.17
N ILE A 129 -3.34 3.61 2.32
CA ILE A 129 -3.97 2.66 1.39
C ILE A 129 -2.99 2.09 0.34
N SER A 130 -1.88 2.80 0.11
CA SER A 130 -0.80 2.33 -0.76
C SER A 130 0.14 1.31 -0.10
N ALA A 131 -0.08 1.02 1.18
CA ALA A 131 0.70 -0.01 1.86
C ALA A 131 0.33 -1.40 1.34
N VAL A 132 1.30 -2.28 1.41
CA VAL A 132 1.15 -3.70 1.17
C VAL A 132 1.75 -4.47 2.34
N SER A 133 1.39 -5.73 2.47
CA SER A 133 1.95 -6.59 3.51
C SER A 133 2.62 -7.83 2.92
N VAL A 134 3.57 -8.36 3.69
CA VAL A 134 4.22 -9.65 3.46
C VAL A 134 4.18 -10.48 4.73
N LEU A 135 4.15 -11.79 4.56
CA LEU A 135 4.18 -12.75 5.66
C LEU A 135 5.61 -13.26 5.88
N VAL A 136 6.11 -13.17 7.10
CA VAL A 136 7.44 -13.68 7.47
C VAL A 136 7.42 -15.21 7.48
N ARG A 137 8.42 -15.83 6.87
CA ARG A 137 8.66 -17.27 6.91
C ARG A 137 10.05 -17.57 7.43
N GLY A 138 10.11 -18.41 8.50
CA GLY A 138 11.36 -18.81 9.13
C GLY A 138 11.83 -17.85 10.22
N ASP A 139 13.07 -18.00 10.67
CA ASP A 139 13.58 -17.42 11.92
C ASP A 139 14.81 -16.51 11.76
N SER A 140 15.27 -16.21 10.53
CA SER A 140 16.52 -15.44 10.33
C SER A 140 16.49 -14.04 10.94
N MET A 141 15.31 -13.51 11.19
CA MET A 141 15.13 -12.20 11.81
C MET A 141 14.65 -12.31 13.27
N TYR A 142 14.66 -13.52 13.85
CA TYR A 142 14.40 -13.72 15.27
C TYR A 142 15.50 -13.06 16.13
N PRO A 143 15.20 -12.41 17.25
CA PRO A 143 13.86 -12.24 17.88
C PRO A 143 13.09 -11.00 17.38
N ARG A 144 13.58 -10.34 16.36
CA ARG A 144 12.99 -9.09 15.86
C ARG A 144 11.63 -9.31 15.15
N TYR A 145 11.58 -10.33 14.30
CA TYR A 145 10.38 -10.79 13.59
C TYR A 145 10.22 -12.29 13.73
N PHE A 146 8.99 -12.75 13.86
CA PHE A 146 8.63 -14.14 14.05
C PHE A 146 8.02 -14.75 12.80
N ASP A 147 8.16 -16.07 12.65
CA ASP A 147 7.45 -16.81 11.61
C ASP A 147 5.94 -16.59 11.72
N GLY A 148 5.29 -16.32 10.59
CA GLY A 148 3.86 -16.00 10.53
C GLY A 148 3.50 -14.54 10.83
N GLU A 149 4.44 -13.69 11.27
CA GLU A 149 4.20 -12.26 11.50
C GLU A 149 4.01 -11.53 10.17
N ARG A 150 3.12 -10.54 10.17
CA ARG A 150 2.88 -9.68 9.00
C ARG A 150 3.69 -8.40 9.11
N LEU A 151 4.37 -8.06 8.03
CA LEU A 151 5.11 -6.80 7.93
C LEU A 151 4.46 -5.92 6.87
N PHE A 152 4.26 -4.65 7.22
CA PHE A 152 3.62 -3.68 6.34
C PHE A 152 4.65 -2.65 5.89
N TYR A 153 4.63 -2.33 4.61
CA TYR A 153 5.52 -1.35 4.01
C TYR A 153 4.82 -0.56 2.91
N VAL A 154 5.41 0.56 2.54
CA VAL A 154 5.03 1.35 1.38
C VAL A 154 6.23 1.38 0.45
N ARG A 155 6.02 0.96 -0.79
CA ARG A 155 7.03 1.11 -1.83
C ARG A 155 6.98 2.55 -2.34
N ASP A 156 8.09 3.24 -2.25
CA ASP A 156 8.27 4.60 -2.77
C ASP A 156 9.51 4.63 -3.69
N ASP A 157 9.69 5.71 -4.43
CA ASP A 157 10.80 5.88 -5.38
C ASP A 157 12.12 6.29 -4.71
N ARG A 158 12.26 6.06 -3.41
CA ARG A 158 13.45 6.41 -2.65
C ARG A 158 14.64 5.53 -3.07
N PRO A 159 15.82 6.12 -3.29
CA PRO A 159 17.03 5.36 -3.56
C PRO A 159 17.31 4.35 -2.43
N THR A 160 17.69 3.13 -2.81
CA THR A 160 17.98 2.06 -1.84
C THR A 160 19.14 2.43 -0.91
N GLU A 161 20.07 3.24 -1.37
CA GLU A 161 21.20 3.76 -0.60
C GLU A 161 20.79 4.58 0.64
N ASP A 162 19.63 5.26 0.57
CA ASP A 162 19.08 6.05 1.68
C ASP A 162 18.49 5.16 2.80
N LEU A 163 18.38 3.87 2.53
CA LEU A 163 17.82 2.89 3.46
C LEU A 163 18.90 2.09 4.20
N ILE A 164 20.17 2.40 3.99
CA ILE A 164 21.28 1.74 4.71
C ILE A 164 21.09 1.87 6.22
N GLY A 165 21.22 0.75 6.92
CA GLY A 165 21.00 0.64 8.37
C GLY A 165 19.53 0.39 8.77
N ARG A 166 18.60 0.36 7.82
CA ARG A 166 17.18 0.12 8.11
C ARG A 166 16.79 -1.33 7.86
N GLU A 167 15.78 -1.78 8.60
CA GLU A 167 15.07 -3.04 8.35
C GLU A 167 14.11 -2.83 7.18
N CYS A 168 14.33 -3.56 6.09
CA CYS A 168 13.59 -3.41 4.84
C CYS A 168 13.06 -4.73 4.34
N VAL A 169 11.93 -4.68 3.65
CA VAL A 169 11.57 -5.68 2.66
C VAL A 169 12.42 -5.38 1.43
N VAL A 170 13.11 -6.37 0.92
CA VAL A 170 14.11 -6.26 -0.16
C VAL A 170 13.78 -7.26 -1.25
N GLN A 171 13.69 -6.80 -2.49
CA GLN A 171 13.64 -7.68 -3.67
C GLN A 171 14.99 -7.69 -4.36
N LEU A 172 15.50 -8.87 -4.60
CA LEU A 172 16.69 -9.07 -5.42
C LEU A 172 16.32 -9.07 -6.91
N THR A 173 17.32 -8.84 -7.76
CA THR A 173 17.16 -8.86 -9.23
C THR A 173 16.74 -10.22 -9.79
N ASP A 174 16.89 -11.30 -9.02
CA ASP A 174 16.40 -12.65 -9.34
C ASP A 174 14.96 -12.91 -8.86
N GLY A 175 14.29 -11.87 -8.31
CA GLY A 175 12.91 -11.91 -7.86
C GLY A 175 12.71 -12.36 -6.41
N ARG A 176 13.72 -12.87 -5.72
CA ARG A 176 13.59 -13.32 -4.31
C ARG A 176 13.30 -12.14 -3.38
N LEU A 177 12.41 -12.36 -2.42
CA LEU A 177 12.00 -11.38 -1.40
C LEU A 177 12.54 -11.77 -0.02
N PHE A 178 13.10 -10.78 0.68
CA PHE A 178 13.61 -10.93 2.03
C PHE A 178 13.18 -9.79 2.93
N VAL A 179 13.19 -10.02 4.26
CA VAL A 179 13.28 -8.96 5.24
C VAL A 179 14.68 -8.99 5.84
N LYS A 180 15.41 -7.88 5.73
CA LYS A 180 16.82 -7.78 6.16
C LYS A 180 17.17 -6.36 6.56
N ILE A 181 18.29 -6.21 7.26
CA ILE A 181 18.92 -4.90 7.49
C ILE A 181 19.84 -4.64 6.30
N LEU A 182 19.64 -3.52 5.62
CA LEU A 182 20.50 -3.11 4.52
C LEU A 182 21.86 -2.61 5.04
N ARG A 183 22.92 -3.13 4.47
CA ARG A 183 24.30 -2.65 4.70
C ARG A 183 24.94 -2.32 3.36
N ARG A 184 25.88 -1.39 3.38
CA ARG A 184 26.63 -1.00 2.16
C ARG A 184 27.42 -2.20 1.62
N GLY A 185 27.24 -2.52 0.38
CA GLY A 185 28.02 -3.53 -0.33
C GLY A 185 29.35 -2.99 -0.86
N THR A 186 30.12 -3.84 -1.49
CA THR A 186 31.44 -3.51 -2.05
C THR A 186 31.37 -2.91 -3.46
N ARG A 187 30.22 -3.04 -4.15
CA ARG A 187 29.97 -2.57 -5.53
C ARG A 187 28.73 -1.67 -5.60
N PRO A 188 28.65 -0.78 -6.59
CA PRO A 188 27.44 -0.01 -6.83
C PRO A 188 26.20 -0.89 -6.98
N HIS A 189 25.06 -0.49 -6.43
CA HIS A 189 23.77 -1.21 -6.45
C HIS A 189 23.81 -2.62 -5.85
N HIS A 190 24.88 -2.96 -5.12
CA HIS A 190 24.98 -4.18 -4.33
C HIS A 190 24.98 -3.84 -2.84
N PHE A 191 24.32 -4.69 -2.07
CA PHE A 191 24.16 -4.49 -0.64
C PHE A 191 24.44 -5.79 0.12
N HIS A 192 24.98 -5.67 1.30
CA HIS A 192 24.97 -6.78 2.24
C HIS A 192 23.61 -6.80 2.94
N LEU A 193 23.01 -7.96 3.05
CA LEU A 193 21.72 -8.17 3.71
C LEU A 193 21.97 -8.88 5.04
N GLU A 194 21.93 -8.11 6.12
CA GLU A 194 22.21 -8.60 7.46
C GLU A 194 20.93 -9.15 8.10
N SER A 195 21.09 -10.21 8.85
CA SER A 195 20.05 -10.90 9.60
C SER A 195 20.34 -10.80 11.10
N TRP A 196 19.30 -10.90 11.93
CA TRP A 196 19.48 -11.04 13.37
C TRP A 196 19.91 -12.46 13.79
N ASN A 197 19.50 -13.47 13.05
CA ASN A 197 19.68 -14.88 13.41
C ASN A 197 20.11 -15.75 12.22
N ALA A 198 20.85 -15.21 11.27
CA ALA A 198 21.40 -15.97 10.16
C ALA A 198 22.66 -15.29 9.62
N PRO A 199 23.54 -16.01 8.90
CA PRO A 199 24.68 -15.41 8.23
C PRO A 199 24.28 -14.26 7.30
N ILE A 200 25.17 -13.27 7.20
CA ILE A 200 24.99 -12.15 6.28
C ILE A 200 25.06 -12.64 4.84
N MET A 201 24.18 -12.12 3.99
CA MET A 201 24.22 -12.34 2.54
C MET A 201 25.05 -11.19 1.95
N GLU A 202 26.25 -11.48 1.47
CA GLU A 202 27.17 -10.46 0.98
C GLU A 202 26.88 -10.09 -0.48
N ASP A 203 27.04 -8.81 -0.82
CA ASP A 203 27.01 -8.23 -2.17
C ASP A 203 25.85 -8.69 -3.06
N GLN A 204 24.65 -8.65 -2.51
CA GLN A 204 23.43 -8.98 -3.25
C GLN A 204 23.00 -7.83 -4.18
N ALA A 205 22.64 -8.15 -5.41
CA ALA A 205 22.05 -7.20 -6.35
C ALA A 205 20.60 -6.94 -5.98
N VAL A 206 20.31 -5.73 -5.51
CA VAL A 206 18.98 -5.33 -5.05
C VAL A 206 18.25 -4.57 -6.15
N GLU A 207 17.06 -5.03 -6.50
CA GLU A 207 16.17 -4.34 -7.43
C GLU A 207 15.47 -3.17 -6.74
N TRP A 208 14.88 -3.43 -5.58
CA TRP A 208 14.32 -2.39 -4.72
C TRP A 208 14.32 -2.81 -3.25
N ALA A 209 14.20 -1.82 -2.39
CA ALA A 209 13.98 -2.02 -0.96
C ALA A 209 12.92 -1.03 -0.44
N ALA A 210 12.16 -1.45 0.56
CA ALA A 210 11.21 -0.59 1.25
C ALA A 210 11.29 -0.81 2.77
N PRO A 211 11.36 0.26 3.58
CA PRO A 211 11.48 0.12 5.01
C PRO A 211 10.21 -0.49 5.61
N VAL A 212 10.38 -1.43 6.55
CA VAL A 212 9.27 -1.94 7.36
C VAL A 212 8.72 -0.79 8.21
N LYS A 213 7.43 -0.53 8.08
CA LYS A 213 6.77 0.57 8.78
C LYS A 213 5.96 0.10 9.98
N TRP A 214 5.23 -1.00 9.83
CA TRP A 214 4.35 -1.57 10.85
C TRP A 214 4.46 -3.10 10.84
N ARG A 215 4.07 -3.71 11.94
CA ARG A 215 3.96 -5.17 12.11
C ARG A 215 2.65 -5.53 12.79
N GLY A 216 2.12 -6.72 12.50
CA GLY A 216 0.88 -7.24 13.07
C GLY A 216 0.81 -8.76 13.04
#